data_40e7da9a584d3f806f22de8e4466e089
#
_entry.id   40e7da9a584d3f806f22de8e4466e089
#
_cell.length_a   1.000
_cell.length_b   1.000
_cell.length_c   1.000
_cell.angle_alpha   90.00
_cell.angle_beta   90.00
_cell.angle_gamma   90.00
#
_symmetry.space_group_name_H-M   'P 1'
#
loop_
_entity.id
_entity.type
_entity.pdbx_description
1 polymer ?
#
loop_
_entity_poly.entity_id
_entity_poly.type
_entity_poly.pdbx_seq_one_letter_code
_entity_poly.pdbx_strand_id
1 'polypeptide(L)'
;DIEFIYSVGNLAIISLENKRLFDEALEKQKLEEELLIARDIQQNLLPQSIPEYDDFEIAALNVSSKQVGGDYYDVISLDDENFVIAIADVSGKGVPASLMMANIQAFLQVICKQNLQIEEATALINDLVTANTTEGRFITFFWGIINTKQKKLKYVNAGHNSQLLIRKDGSIHRLKSSGIALGVQSDWQYQEHTIKLHSGDRLLLFTDG
;
A
#
# COMPACT_ATOMS: atom_id res chain seq x y z
N ASP A 1 -9.31 -9.57 -65.63
CA ASP A 1 -8.39 -10.37 -64.83
C ASP A 1 -8.84 -10.49 -63.38
N ILE A 2 -9.59 -11.57 -63.14
CA ILE A 2 -10.14 -11.82 -61.76
C ILE A 2 -9.02 -11.98 -60.74
N GLU A 3 -7.93 -12.67 -61.03
CA GLU A 3 -6.77 -12.85 -60.14
C GLU A 3 -6.11 -11.54 -59.74
N PHE A 4 -6.03 -10.57 -60.63
CA PHE A 4 -5.50 -9.25 -60.33
C PHE A 4 -6.38 -8.49 -59.31
N ILE A 5 -7.71 -8.57 -59.50
CA ILE A 5 -8.66 -7.96 -58.57
C ILE A 5 -8.57 -8.60 -57.19
N TYR A 6 -8.46 -9.94 -57.10
CA TYR A 6 -8.23 -10.66 -55.85
C TYR A 6 -6.91 -10.26 -55.18
N SER A 7 -5.83 -10.14 -55.94
CA SER A 7 -4.52 -9.74 -55.43
C SER A 7 -4.55 -8.32 -54.87
N VAL A 8 -5.16 -7.36 -55.58
CA VAL A 8 -5.31 -5.97 -55.12
C VAL A 8 -6.22 -5.91 -53.88
N GLY A 9 -7.33 -6.68 -53.88
CA GLY A 9 -8.21 -6.77 -52.73
C GLY A 9 -7.50 -7.30 -51.46
N ASN A 10 -6.74 -8.39 -51.61
CA ASN A 10 -5.95 -8.94 -50.52
C ASN A 10 -4.88 -7.95 -50.01
N LEU A 11 -4.19 -7.25 -50.90
CA LEU A 11 -3.20 -6.25 -50.52
C LEU A 11 -3.83 -5.08 -49.74
N ALA A 12 -5.02 -4.63 -50.19
CA ALA A 12 -5.76 -3.58 -49.51
C ALA A 12 -6.19 -4.02 -48.08
N ILE A 13 -6.69 -5.26 -47.91
CA ILE A 13 -7.07 -5.81 -46.60
C ILE A 13 -5.86 -5.90 -45.69
N ILE A 14 -4.74 -6.45 -46.18
CA ILE A 14 -3.49 -6.54 -45.40
C ILE A 14 -3.01 -5.13 -44.95
N SER A 15 -3.08 -4.14 -45.85
CA SER A 15 -2.66 -2.77 -45.58
C SER A 15 -3.54 -2.11 -44.53
N LEU A 16 -4.85 -2.33 -44.58
CA LEU A 16 -5.79 -1.83 -43.56
C LEU A 16 -5.57 -2.48 -42.18
N GLU A 17 -5.36 -3.80 -42.18
CA GLU A 17 -5.08 -4.53 -40.93
C GLU A 17 -3.74 -4.11 -40.34
N ASN A 18 -2.71 -3.95 -41.13
CA ASN A 18 -1.42 -3.44 -40.66
C ASN A 18 -1.54 -2.04 -40.06
N LYS A 19 -2.32 -1.16 -40.69
CA LYS A 19 -2.59 0.16 -40.15
C LYS A 19 -3.31 0.08 -38.79
N ARG A 20 -4.36 -0.75 -38.67
CA ARG A 20 -5.09 -0.97 -37.43
C ARG A 20 -4.16 -1.44 -36.29
N LEU A 21 -3.35 -2.48 -36.60
CA LEU A 21 -2.38 -3.01 -35.61
C LEU A 21 -1.32 -1.97 -35.22
N PHE A 22 -0.88 -1.13 -36.12
CA PHE A 22 0.05 -0.06 -35.85
C PHE A 22 -0.57 1.01 -34.93
N ASP A 23 -1.81 1.42 -35.24
CA ASP A 23 -2.53 2.40 -34.41
C ASP A 23 -2.77 1.86 -32.98
N GLU A 24 -3.18 0.58 -32.85
CA GLU A 24 -3.34 -0.10 -31.56
C GLU A 24 -2.00 -0.20 -30.79
N ALA A 25 -0.91 -0.51 -31.47
CA ALA A 25 0.41 -0.56 -30.84
C ALA A 25 0.87 0.81 -30.33
N LEU A 26 0.58 1.88 -31.07
CA LEU A 26 0.90 3.24 -30.67
C LEU A 26 0.08 3.71 -29.44
N GLU A 27 -1.21 3.39 -29.41
CA GLU A 27 -2.07 3.67 -28.24
C GLU A 27 -1.60 2.92 -27.01
N LYS A 28 -1.25 1.64 -27.16
CA LYS A 28 -0.70 0.82 -26.09
C LYS A 28 0.62 1.40 -25.54
N GLN A 29 1.52 1.83 -26.42
CA GLN A 29 2.78 2.45 -26.01
C GLN A 29 2.54 3.73 -25.21
N LYS A 30 1.63 4.59 -25.64
CA LYS A 30 1.28 5.81 -24.89
C LYS A 30 0.75 5.49 -23.48
N LEU A 31 -0.14 4.50 -23.38
CA LEU A 31 -0.66 4.06 -22.08
C LEU A 31 0.45 3.50 -21.17
N GLU A 32 1.40 2.74 -21.73
CA GLU A 32 2.56 2.24 -20.97
C GLU A 32 3.45 3.39 -20.47
N GLU A 33 3.68 4.42 -21.26
CA GLU A 33 4.42 5.63 -20.86
C GLU A 33 3.70 6.38 -19.73
N GLU A 34 2.37 6.56 -19.80
CA GLU A 34 1.58 7.16 -18.72
C GLU A 34 1.65 6.36 -17.42
N LEU A 35 1.62 5.04 -17.51
CA LEU A 35 1.74 4.15 -16.34
C LEU A 35 3.14 4.21 -15.71
N LEU A 36 4.20 4.42 -16.49
CA LEU A 36 5.55 4.64 -15.95
C LEU A 36 5.62 5.94 -15.15
N ILE A 37 5.02 7.01 -15.66
CA ILE A 37 4.94 8.29 -14.93
C ILE A 37 4.15 8.11 -13.63
N ALA A 38 3.01 7.40 -13.67
CA ALA A 38 2.21 7.11 -12.48
C ALA A 38 3.00 6.30 -11.44
N ARG A 39 3.83 5.35 -11.88
CA ARG A 39 4.74 4.59 -11.03
C ARG A 39 5.75 5.48 -10.33
N ASP A 40 6.39 6.39 -11.07
CA ASP A 40 7.39 7.29 -10.49
C ASP A 40 6.75 8.21 -9.44
N ILE A 41 5.55 8.72 -9.69
CA ILE A 41 4.77 9.48 -8.71
C ILE A 41 4.48 8.62 -7.48
N GLN A 42 4.02 7.38 -7.65
CA GLN A 42 3.70 6.48 -6.55
C GLN A 42 4.93 6.12 -5.71
N GLN A 43 6.08 5.87 -6.35
CA GLN A 43 7.33 5.60 -5.64
C GLN A 43 7.77 6.77 -4.76
N ASN A 44 7.48 8.02 -5.17
CA ASN A 44 7.76 9.20 -4.37
C ASN A 44 6.82 9.36 -3.15
N LEU A 45 5.70 8.65 -3.10
CA LEU A 45 4.82 8.59 -1.93
C LEU A 45 5.34 7.64 -0.84
N LEU A 46 6.22 6.70 -1.19
CA LEU A 46 6.88 5.82 -0.24
C LEU A 46 8.08 6.53 0.42
N PRO A 47 8.51 6.12 1.61
CA PRO A 47 9.66 6.70 2.28
C PRO A 47 10.91 6.67 1.38
N GLN A 48 11.48 7.84 1.08
CA GLN A 48 12.73 7.97 0.33
C GLN A 48 13.96 7.74 1.22
N SER A 49 13.80 7.92 2.52
CA SER A 49 14.79 7.60 3.54
C SER A 49 14.06 7.12 4.79
N ILE A 50 14.67 6.20 5.50
CA ILE A 50 14.17 5.72 6.79
C ILE A 50 14.91 6.47 7.88
N PRO A 51 14.19 7.08 8.87
CA PRO A 51 14.84 7.74 10.00
C PRO A 51 15.71 6.77 10.78
N GLU A 52 16.87 7.23 11.23
CA GLU A 52 17.76 6.47 12.10
C GLU A 52 17.39 6.67 13.58
N TYR A 53 17.41 5.58 14.32
CA TYR A 53 17.17 5.57 15.76
C TYR A 53 18.25 4.71 16.45
N ASP A 54 18.87 5.22 17.51
CA ASP A 54 20.01 4.56 18.19
C ASP A 54 19.73 3.10 18.59
N ASP A 55 18.51 2.80 19.00
CA ASP A 55 18.12 1.47 19.51
C ASP A 55 17.33 0.62 18.50
N PHE A 56 17.08 1.12 17.28
CA PHE A 56 16.25 0.44 16.27
C PHE A 56 16.93 0.46 14.90
N GLU A 57 17.08 -0.70 14.31
CA GLU A 57 17.48 -0.88 12.91
C GLU A 57 16.22 -1.17 12.09
N ILE A 58 15.99 -0.38 11.05
CA ILE A 58 14.80 -0.49 10.20
C ILE A 58 15.24 -0.69 8.75
N ALA A 59 14.68 -1.70 8.09
CA ALA A 59 14.83 -1.92 6.66
C ALA A 59 13.47 -2.17 6.03
N ALA A 60 13.27 -1.67 4.82
CA ALA A 60 12.04 -1.85 4.08
C ALA A 60 12.32 -2.11 2.60
N LEU A 61 11.46 -2.90 1.97
CA LEU A 61 11.50 -3.22 0.55
C LEU A 61 10.08 -3.26 0.00
N ASN A 62 9.85 -2.60 -1.12
CA ASN A 62 8.60 -2.71 -1.90
C ASN A 62 8.95 -3.10 -3.33
N VAL A 63 8.36 -4.19 -3.82
CA VAL A 63 8.52 -4.69 -5.18
C VAL A 63 7.14 -4.89 -5.79
N SER A 64 6.68 -3.92 -6.56
CA SER A 64 5.38 -4.02 -7.24
C SER A 64 5.41 -5.05 -8.36
N SER A 65 4.38 -5.90 -8.45
CA SER A 65 4.22 -6.91 -9.51
C SER A 65 3.78 -6.32 -10.86
N LYS A 66 3.30 -5.07 -10.88
CA LYS A 66 2.92 -4.27 -12.06
C LYS A 66 3.60 -2.90 -12.01
N GLN A 67 3.34 -2.08 -13.04
CA GLN A 67 3.85 -0.70 -13.08
C GLN A 67 3.44 0.09 -11.84
N VAL A 68 2.17 -0.06 -11.39
CA VAL A 68 1.65 0.54 -10.15
C VAL A 68 0.99 -0.52 -9.29
N GLY A 69 1.09 -0.38 -7.95
CA GLY A 69 0.64 -1.36 -6.98
C GLY A 69 -0.32 -0.80 -5.93
N GLY A 70 -0.92 -1.72 -5.14
CA GLY A 70 -1.75 -1.40 -3.98
C GLY A 70 -0.99 -1.40 -2.65
N ASP A 71 0.18 -2.03 -2.60
CA ASP A 71 0.99 -2.15 -1.40
C ASP A 71 1.54 -0.79 -0.96
N TYR A 72 1.47 -0.55 0.35
CA TYR A 72 1.98 0.64 0.99
C TYR A 72 2.75 0.27 2.25
N TYR A 73 3.84 0.98 2.51
CA TYR A 73 4.48 1.02 3.81
C TYR A 73 4.95 2.43 4.13
N ASP A 74 5.09 2.73 5.42
CA ASP A 74 5.66 4.01 5.85
C ASP A 74 6.38 3.89 7.20
N VAL A 75 7.34 4.81 7.41
CA VAL A 75 8.03 5.06 8.66
C VAL A 75 8.07 6.57 8.88
N ILE A 76 7.23 7.06 9.81
CA ILE A 76 7.03 8.50 10.02
C ILE A 76 7.55 8.89 11.39
N SER A 77 8.53 9.78 11.47
CA SER A 77 8.93 10.38 12.73
C SER A 77 7.85 11.33 13.25
N LEU A 78 7.40 11.14 14.48
CA LEU A 78 6.44 12.04 15.13
C LEU A 78 7.19 13.08 15.99
N ASP A 79 8.15 12.62 16.75
CA ASP A 79 9.02 13.42 17.63
C ASP A 79 10.32 12.64 17.92
N ASP A 80 11.14 13.12 18.86
CA ASP A 80 12.42 12.51 19.20
C ASP A 80 12.31 11.10 19.85
N GLU A 81 11.13 10.74 20.32
CA GLU A 81 10.90 9.48 21.07
C GLU A 81 9.91 8.54 20.36
N ASN A 82 9.12 9.05 19.43
CA ASN A 82 8.02 8.32 18.83
C ASN A 82 8.11 8.32 17.32
N PHE A 83 7.88 7.15 16.73
CA PHE A 83 7.70 7.02 15.29
C PHE A 83 6.60 6.04 14.93
N VAL A 84 5.96 6.28 13.80
CA VAL A 84 4.95 5.40 13.21
C VAL A 84 5.62 4.40 12.29
N ILE A 85 5.12 3.18 12.34
CA ILE A 85 5.32 2.15 11.31
C ILE A 85 3.95 1.79 10.73
N ALA A 86 3.87 1.62 9.43
CA ALA A 86 2.63 1.26 8.75
C ALA A 86 2.88 0.33 7.58
N ILE A 87 1.91 -0.57 7.34
CA ILE A 87 1.85 -1.40 6.13
C ILE A 87 0.38 -1.61 5.75
N ALA A 88 0.11 -1.57 4.46
CA ALA A 88 -1.23 -1.77 3.93
C ALA A 88 -1.18 -2.53 2.60
N ASP A 89 -2.26 -3.25 2.31
CA ASP A 89 -2.53 -3.82 1.00
C ASP A 89 -3.96 -3.47 0.56
N VAL A 90 -4.06 -2.91 -0.63
CA VAL A 90 -5.31 -2.47 -1.23
C VAL A 90 -5.91 -3.57 -2.08
N SER A 91 -7.16 -3.91 -1.84
CA SER A 91 -7.89 -4.89 -2.64
C SER A 91 -7.91 -4.52 -4.14
N GLY A 92 -7.54 -5.48 -4.99
CA GLY A 92 -7.44 -5.29 -6.43
C GLY A 92 -6.03 -4.97 -6.92
N LYS A 93 -5.89 -4.56 -8.18
CA LYS A 93 -4.57 -4.36 -8.84
C LYS A 93 -4.59 -3.16 -9.79
N GLY A 94 -3.39 -2.63 -10.09
CA GLY A 94 -3.19 -1.57 -11.06
C GLY A 94 -3.68 -0.19 -10.60
N VAL A 95 -4.07 0.67 -11.54
CA VAL A 95 -4.38 2.09 -11.29
C VAL A 95 -5.42 2.31 -10.18
N PRO A 96 -6.55 1.60 -10.10
CA PRO A 96 -7.50 1.83 -9.02
C PRO A 96 -6.93 1.54 -7.63
N ALA A 97 -6.11 0.50 -7.48
CA ALA A 97 -5.46 0.18 -6.21
C ALA A 97 -4.39 1.22 -5.86
N SER A 98 -3.64 1.71 -6.84
CA SER A 98 -2.61 2.74 -6.63
C SER A 98 -3.19 4.08 -6.17
N LEU A 99 -4.37 4.45 -6.65
CA LEU A 99 -5.07 5.66 -6.20
C LEU A 99 -5.54 5.53 -4.74
N MET A 100 -6.05 4.37 -4.34
CA MET A 100 -6.42 4.11 -2.95
C MET A 100 -5.20 4.07 -2.03
N MET A 101 -4.07 3.52 -2.52
CA MET A 101 -2.79 3.55 -1.82
C MET A 101 -2.35 5.00 -1.55
N ALA A 102 -2.46 5.89 -2.53
CA ALA A 102 -2.15 7.30 -2.36
C ALA A 102 -3.08 7.99 -1.32
N ASN A 103 -4.35 7.62 -1.29
CA ASN A 103 -5.29 8.14 -0.29
C ASN A 103 -4.92 7.71 1.13
N ILE A 104 -4.63 6.41 1.37
CA ILE A 104 -4.24 5.94 2.71
C ILE A 104 -2.94 6.59 3.17
N GLN A 105 -1.96 6.76 2.28
CA GLN A 105 -0.73 7.48 2.56
C GLN A 105 -1.02 8.92 3.02
N ALA A 106 -1.82 9.67 2.25
CA ALA A 106 -2.16 11.05 2.58
C ALA A 106 -2.91 11.16 3.93
N PHE A 107 -3.87 10.26 4.19
CA PHE A 107 -4.61 10.24 5.44
C PHE A 107 -3.69 9.95 6.63
N LEU A 108 -2.83 8.93 6.53
CA LEU A 108 -1.91 8.59 7.60
C LEU A 108 -0.93 9.74 7.90
N GLN A 109 -0.33 10.36 6.87
CA GLN A 109 0.61 11.48 7.03
C GLN A 109 0.03 12.67 7.81
N VAL A 110 -1.28 12.88 7.72
CA VAL A 110 -1.96 13.97 8.43
C VAL A 110 -2.46 13.51 9.80
N ILE A 111 -3.13 12.36 9.85
CA ILE A 111 -3.86 11.90 11.05
C ILE A 111 -2.90 11.42 12.15
N CYS A 112 -1.80 10.75 11.80
CA CYS A 112 -0.84 10.28 12.80
C CYS A 112 -0.15 11.41 13.59
N LYS A 113 -0.18 12.64 13.07
CA LYS A 113 0.36 13.85 13.72
C LYS A 113 -0.67 14.57 14.59
N GLN A 114 -1.92 14.11 14.61
CA GLN A 114 -2.95 14.65 15.49
C GLN A 114 -2.86 13.97 16.87
N ASN A 115 -3.28 14.69 17.91
CA ASN A 115 -3.28 14.15 19.26
C ASN A 115 -4.51 13.26 19.52
N LEU A 116 -4.64 12.19 18.72
CA LEU A 116 -5.68 11.18 18.82
C LEU A 116 -5.11 9.88 19.39
N GLN A 117 -5.95 9.08 20.06
CA GLN A 117 -5.60 7.70 20.35
C GLN A 117 -5.56 6.90 19.03
N ILE A 118 -4.71 5.88 18.97
CA ILE A 118 -4.48 5.14 17.72
C ILE A 118 -5.75 4.47 17.18
N GLU A 119 -6.63 4.00 18.05
CA GLU A 119 -7.93 3.42 17.69
C GLU A 119 -8.88 4.47 17.12
N GLU A 120 -8.92 5.67 17.69
CA GLU A 120 -9.73 6.79 17.17
C GLU A 120 -9.21 7.28 15.83
N ALA A 121 -7.89 7.40 15.70
CA ALA A 121 -7.22 7.73 14.45
C ALA A 121 -7.52 6.69 13.36
N THR A 122 -7.51 5.39 13.70
CA THR A 122 -7.86 4.33 12.75
C THR A 122 -9.33 4.39 12.32
N ALA A 123 -10.25 4.67 13.23
CA ALA A 123 -11.67 4.84 12.93
C ALA A 123 -11.89 6.01 11.95
N LEU A 124 -11.21 7.14 12.20
CA LEU A 124 -11.28 8.30 11.30
C LEU A 124 -10.72 7.98 9.90
N ILE A 125 -9.57 7.28 9.82
CA ILE A 125 -9.03 6.81 8.53
C ILE A 125 -10.02 5.88 7.83
N ASN A 126 -10.64 4.95 8.55
CA ASN A 126 -11.64 4.04 8.01
C ASN A 126 -12.83 4.80 7.38
N ASP A 127 -13.35 5.79 8.07
CA ASP A 127 -14.49 6.58 7.59
C ASP A 127 -14.13 7.38 6.34
N LEU A 128 -12.92 7.97 6.30
CA LEU A 128 -12.40 8.63 5.10
C LEU A 128 -12.21 7.66 3.93
N VAL A 129 -11.69 6.47 4.17
CA VAL A 129 -11.57 5.43 3.14
C VAL A 129 -12.93 5.01 2.65
N THR A 130 -13.89 4.75 3.56
CA THR A 130 -15.26 4.33 3.22
C THR A 130 -15.97 5.39 2.37
N ALA A 131 -15.84 6.67 2.73
CA ALA A 131 -16.45 7.78 1.99
C ALA A 131 -15.86 7.97 0.58
N ASN A 132 -14.59 7.60 0.37
CA ASN A 132 -13.87 7.80 -0.89
C ASN A 132 -13.74 6.53 -1.74
N THR A 133 -14.37 5.43 -1.32
CA THR A 133 -14.21 4.13 -1.97
C THR A 133 -15.53 3.66 -2.58
N THR A 134 -15.46 3.05 -3.76
CA THR A 134 -16.62 2.39 -4.39
C THR A 134 -16.85 1.01 -3.75
N GLU A 135 -18.10 0.53 -3.78
CA GLU A 135 -18.50 -0.76 -3.22
C GLU A 135 -17.56 -1.92 -3.61
N GLY A 136 -17.24 -2.76 -2.61
CA GLY A 136 -16.42 -3.95 -2.77
C GLY A 136 -14.91 -3.72 -2.75
N ARG A 137 -14.44 -2.50 -2.52
CA ARG A 137 -13.01 -2.21 -2.34
C ARG A 137 -12.71 -1.92 -0.87
N PHE A 138 -11.59 -2.42 -0.40
CA PHE A 138 -11.13 -2.26 0.98
C PHE A 138 -9.60 -2.19 1.03
N ILE A 139 -9.07 -1.78 2.17
CA ILE A 139 -7.63 -1.75 2.45
C ILE A 139 -7.41 -2.56 3.72
N THR A 140 -6.57 -3.58 3.66
CA THR A 140 -6.04 -4.20 4.87
C THR A 140 -4.91 -3.34 5.40
N PHE A 141 -4.93 -3.02 6.70
CA PHE A 141 -4.03 -2.02 7.24
C PHE A 141 -3.51 -2.41 8.63
N PHE A 142 -2.21 -2.40 8.79
CA PHE A 142 -1.55 -2.48 10.08
C PHE A 142 -0.72 -1.22 10.28
N TRP A 143 -0.86 -0.59 11.42
CA TRP A 143 0.01 0.49 11.81
C TRP A 143 0.19 0.56 13.32
N GLY A 144 1.27 1.21 13.75
CA GLY A 144 1.55 1.34 15.16
C GLY A 144 2.53 2.46 15.43
N ILE A 145 2.56 2.89 16.70
CA ILE A 145 3.48 3.90 17.22
C ILE A 145 4.49 3.19 18.11
N ILE A 146 5.75 3.31 17.79
CA ILE A 146 6.85 2.84 18.61
C ILE A 146 7.37 4.01 19.47
N ASN A 147 7.33 3.82 20.80
CA ASN A 147 8.05 4.70 21.71
C ASN A 147 9.44 4.11 22.02
N THR A 148 10.48 4.82 21.62
CA THR A 148 11.87 4.36 21.70
C THR A 148 12.38 4.23 23.13
N LYS A 149 12.02 5.18 24.01
CA LYS A 149 12.43 5.17 25.44
C LYS A 149 11.72 4.10 26.25
N GLN A 150 10.40 3.97 26.07
CA GLN A 150 9.62 2.97 26.79
C GLN A 150 9.77 1.57 26.18
N LYS A 151 10.30 1.49 24.93
CA LYS A 151 10.41 0.25 24.14
C LYS A 151 9.07 -0.45 24.04
N LYS A 152 8.04 0.30 23.64
CA LYS A 152 6.67 -0.17 23.47
C LYS A 152 6.18 0.11 22.06
N LEU A 153 5.46 -0.86 21.53
CA LEU A 153 4.66 -0.71 20.32
C LEU A 153 3.19 -0.70 20.72
N LYS A 154 2.49 0.40 20.41
CA LYS A 154 1.03 0.46 20.36
C LYS A 154 0.60 0.27 18.92
N TYR A 155 -0.36 -0.63 18.65
CA TYR A 155 -0.76 -0.91 17.27
C TYR A 155 -2.24 -1.20 17.14
N VAL A 156 -2.74 -1.00 15.91
CA VAL A 156 -4.03 -1.50 15.42
C VAL A 156 -3.77 -2.31 14.15
N ASN A 157 -4.45 -3.45 14.05
CA ASN A 157 -4.46 -4.27 12.86
C ASN A 157 -5.88 -4.32 12.28
N ALA A 158 -6.16 -3.51 11.28
CA ALA A 158 -7.43 -3.40 10.58
C ALA A 158 -7.51 -4.43 9.44
N GLY A 159 -7.79 -5.68 9.81
CA GLY A 159 -7.99 -6.79 8.86
C GLY A 159 -6.76 -7.21 8.05
N HIS A 160 -5.58 -6.77 8.42
CA HIS A 160 -4.34 -7.14 7.73
C HIS A 160 -3.80 -8.49 8.23
N ASN A 161 -2.92 -9.13 7.45
CA ASN A 161 -2.19 -10.32 7.84
C ASN A 161 -1.56 -10.13 9.22
N SER A 162 -1.54 -11.20 10.04
CA SER A 162 -0.91 -11.13 11.36
C SER A 162 0.59 -10.87 11.21
N GLN A 163 1.05 -9.73 11.63
CA GLN A 163 2.46 -9.37 11.65
C GLN A 163 3.21 -10.16 12.71
N LEU A 164 4.52 -10.32 12.58
CA LEU A 164 5.28 -11.22 13.42
C LEU A 164 6.27 -10.45 14.30
N LEU A 165 6.18 -10.66 15.61
CA LEU A 165 7.22 -10.26 16.55
C LEU A 165 8.01 -11.51 16.96
N ILE A 166 9.24 -11.58 16.51
CA ILE A 166 10.18 -12.67 16.76
C ILE A 166 11.08 -12.25 17.91
N ARG A 167 10.98 -12.96 19.02
CA ARG A 167 11.79 -12.70 20.22
C ARG A 167 13.21 -13.22 20.05
N LYS A 168 14.13 -12.72 20.86
CA LYS A 168 15.54 -13.16 20.86
C LYS A 168 15.70 -14.67 21.09
N ASP A 169 14.81 -15.29 21.85
CA ASP A 169 14.79 -16.74 22.12
C ASP A 169 14.20 -17.57 20.97
N GLY A 170 13.78 -16.94 19.86
CA GLY A 170 13.17 -17.57 18.70
C GLY A 170 11.65 -17.76 18.84
N SER A 171 11.03 -17.41 19.97
CA SER A 171 9.56 -17.47 20.09
C SER A 171 8.89 -16.42 19.20
N ILE A 172 7.73 -16.78 18.62
CA ILE A 172 7.01 -15.94 17.64
C ILE A 172 5.67 -15.53 18.23
N HIS A 173 5.45 -14.22 18.34
CA HIS A 173 4.18 -13.63 18.69
C HIS A 173 3.51 -13.06 17.44
N ARG A 174 2.28 -13.49 17.16
CA ARG A 174 1.47 -12.97 16.03
C ARG A 174 0.67 -11.77 16.51
N LEU A 175 0.87 -10.63 15.86
CA LEU A 175 0.11 -9.41 16.09
C LEU A 175 -1.20 -9.51 15.28
N LYS A 176 -2.21 -10.08 15.91
CA LYS A 176 -3.48 -10.43 15.27
C LYS A 176 -4.32 -9.20 14.91
N SER A 177 -5.28 -9.40 14.02
CA SER A 177 -6.28 -8.39 13.69
C SER A 177 -7.10 -7.98 14.92
N SER A 178 -7.39 -6.69 15.02
CA SER A 178 -8.21 -6.06 16.05
C SER A 178 -9.45 -5.37 15.48
N GLY A 179 -9.76 -5.63 14.21
CA GLY A 179 -10.92 -5.07 13.50
C GLY A 179 -11.02 -5.56 12.06
N ILE A 180 -12.00 -5.03 11.35
CA ILE A 180 -12.20 -5.28 9.92
C ILE A 180 -11.23 -4.43 9.07
N ALA A 181 -11.07 -4.77 7.80
CA ALA A 181 -10.34 -3.94 6.84
C ALA A 181 -11.01 -2.57 6.69
N LEU A 182 -10.22 -1.54 6.36
CA LEU A 182 -10.70 -0.20 6.12
C LEU A 182 -11.57 -0.16 4.85
N GLY A 183 -12.64 0.62 4.88
CA GLY A 183 -13.56 0.77 3.75
C GLY A 183 -14.65 -0.30 3.65
N VAL A 184 -14.70 -1.26 4.58
CA VAL A 184 -15.75 -2.30 4.62
C VAL A 184 -17.03 -1.78 5.25
N GLN A 185 -16.93 -1.03 6.35
CA GLN A 185 -18.05 -0.48 7.08
C GLN A 185 -17.62 0.80 7.80
N SER A 186 -18.40 1.88 7.66
CA SER A 186 -18.24 3.13 8.43
C SER A 186 -18.54 2.95 9.91
N ASP A 187 -18.12 3.92 10.72
CA ASP A 187 -18.34 3.97 12.16
C ASP A 187 -17.85 2.70 12.92
N TRP A 188 -16.86 1.99 12.36
CA TRP A 188 -16.30 0.81 13.00
C TRP A 188 -15.33 1.19 14.12
N GLN A 189 -15.46 0.51 15.26
CA GLN A 189 -14.61 0.71 16.44
C GLN A 189 -13.43 -0.27 16.40
N TYR A 190 -12.21 0.28 16.34
CA TYR A 190 -10.99 -0.52 16.40
C TYR A 190 -10.51 -0.66 17.84
N GLN A 191 -9.66 -1.65 18.08
CA GLN A 191 -9.07 -1.89 19.39
C GLN A 191 -7.56 -1.73 19.32
N GLU A 192 -7.00 -0.90 20.22
CA GLU A 192 -5.57 -0.78 20.44
C GLU A 192 -5.01 -2.03 21.12
N HIS A 193 -3.83 -2.42 20.72
CA HIS A 193 -2.99 -3.37 21.43
C HIS A 193 -1.65 -2.76 21.75
N THR A 194 -1.10 -3.13 22.92
CA THR A 194 0.24 -2.69 23.32
C THR A 194 1.13 -3.90 23.60
N ILE A 195 2.34 -3.87 23.08
CA ILE A 195 3.35 -4.90 23.33
C ILE A 195 4.69 -4.25 23.69
N LYS A 196 5.39 -4.84 24.66
CA LYS A 196 6.74 -4.40 25.04
C LYS A 196 7.77 -5.04 24.11
N LEU A 197 8.67 -4.24 23.60
CA LEU A 197 9.82 -4.66 22.79
C LEU A 197 11.04 -4.85 23.68
N HIS A 198 11.90 -5.81 23.35
CA HIS A 198 13.13 -6.10 24.05
C HIS A 198 14.31 -6.10 23.09
N SER A 199 15.50 -5.87 23.61
CA SER A 199 16.72 -5.92 22.80
C SER A 199 16.90 -7.30 22.17
N GLY A 200 17.09 -7.31 20.84
CA GLY A 200 17.22 -8.51 20.02
C GLY A 200 15.90 -9.06 19.47
N ASP A 201 14.77 -8.40 19.78
CA ASP A 201 13.49 -8.69 19.08
C ASP A 201 13.56 -8.24 17.63
N ARG A 202 12.80 -8.90 16.76
CA ARG A 202 12.62 -8.53 15.37
C ARG A 202 11.14 -8.42 15.07
N LEU A 203 10.71 -7.25 14.57
CA LEU A 203 9.35 -7.05 14.08
C LEU A 203 9.37 -7.17 12.56
N LEU A 204 8.62 -8.12 12.03
CA LEU A 204 8.47 -8.34 10.59
C LEU A 204 7.05 -7.95 10.17
N LEU A 205 6.97 -6.93 9.30
CA LEU A 205 5.74 -6.52 8.63
C LEU A 205 5.81 -6.97 7.18
N PHE A 206 4.72 -7.54 6.66
CA PHE A 206 4.67 -8.05 5.28
C PHE A 206 3.25 -8.05 4.74
N THR A 207 3.12 -7.91 3.42
CA THR A 207 1.92 -8.19 2.63
C THR A 207 2.04 -9.58 2.01
N ASP A 208 0.97 -10.13 1.47
CA ASP A 208 0.95 -11.44 0.78
C ASP A 208 1.18 -11.33 -0.75
N GLY A 209 1.46 -10.16 -1.24
CA GLY A 209 1.82 -9.66 -2.50
C GLY A 209 2.05 -9.80 -3.72
#